data_60135492f368042a14efe050750eeb3f
#
_entry.id   60135492f368042a14efe050750eeb3f
#
_cell.length_a   1.000
_cell.length_b   1.000
_cell.length_c   1.000
_cell.angle_alpha   90.00
_cell.angle_beta   90.00
_cell.angle_gamma   90.00
#
_symmetry.space_group_name_H-M   'P 1'
#
loop_
_entity.id
_entity.type
_entity.pdbx_description
1 polymer ?
#
loop_
_entity_poly.entity_id
_entity_poly.type
_entity_poly.pdbx_seq_one_letter_code
_entity_poly.pdbx_strand_id
1 'polypeptide(L)'
;MKPLLAAALLALALPAHAQLDIGRILDLGRKAVEIAPKIQEATKEYTAEEEVALGEGIASGFLGAIRLHPDERLQRYVNRVGRWLASQTERADLPWTFGVIDTDTINAFAMPGGTVVISHGLVKRLTSESELAGVLAHEIGHVLKKHQLSAIQSDAGWGAAADGAKAVAADQIGRRGGGDVLGLKTRLANAGVDLVKDGLFLRPLDRSMEYEADRIGVVVAARGGYDPYGFVAVLTMLAQVKPDESGASITFSTHPSPADRLAELEKAMPALEQYARQPQVEGRFRQTVGAR
;
A
#
# COMPACT_ATOMS: atom_id res chain seq x y z
N MET A 1 -14.93 27.29 20.95
CA MET A 1 -14.44 28.68 20.86
C MET A 1 -13.42 28.72 19.71
N LYS A 2 -13.84 28.99 18.67
CA LYS A 2 -13.91 29.90 17.50
C LYS A 2 -12.53 30.19 16.88
N PRO A 3 -12.27 29.73 15.65
CA PRO A 3 -11.03 29.99 14.88
C PRO A 3 -11.13 31.30 14.05
N LEU A 4 -11.68 32.38 14.63
CA LEU A 4 -11.82 33.68 13.94
C LEU A 4 -10.68 34.67 14.24
N LEU A 5 -9.69 34.27 15.06
CA LEU A 5 -8.61 35.19 15.51
C LEU A 5 -7.32 35.11 14.67
N ALA A 6 -7.16 34.13 13.78
CA ALA A 6 -5.92 34.03 12.98
C ALA A 6 -5.88 34.91 11.72
N ALA A 7 -7.02 35.41 11.26
CA ALA A 7 -7.09 36.28 10.07
C ALA A 7 -6.77 37.75 10.32
N ALA A 8 -6.76 38.19 11.58
CA ALA A 8 -6.62 39.61 11.91
C ALA A 8 -5.16 40.09 12.13
N LEU A 9 -4.19 39.18 12.24
CA LEU A 9 -2.79 39.52 12.57
C LEU A 9 -1.86 39.70 11.36
N LEU A 10 -2.34 39.46 10.13
CA LEU A 10 -1.53 39.65 8.91
C LEU A 10 -1.70 41.05 8.28
N ALA A 11 -2.55 41.90 8.84
CA ALA A 11 -2.87 43.22 8.27
C ALA A 11 -1.92 44.36 8.68
N LEU A 12 -0.90 44.14 9.52
CA LEU A 12 -0.12 45.19 10.14
C LEU A 12 1.28 45.43 9.56
N ALA A 13 1.63 44.89 8.40
CA ALA A 13 2.95 45.04 7.78
C ALA A 13 2.92 45.33 6.26
N LEU A 14 1.96 46.12 5.77
CA LEU A 14 1.98 46.57 4.37
C LEU A 14 2.33 48.03 4.26
N PRO A 15 3.22 48.44 3.31
CA PRO A 15 3.56 49.83 3.06
C PRO A 15 2.32 50.59 2.57
N ALA A 16 2.22 51.89 2.97
CA ALA A 16 1.04 52.76 2.90
C ALA A 16 0.50 53.10 1.49
N HIS A 17 0.84 52.37 0.43
CA HIS A 17 0.39 52.65 -0.95
C HIS A 17 -0.14 51.44 -1.71
N ALA A 18 -0.43 50.31 -1.02
CA ALA A 18 -1.10 49.20 -1.66
C ALA A 18 -2.63 49.40 -1.59
N GLN A 19 -3.24 49.82 -2.69
CA GLN A 19 -4.68 49.73 -2.89
C GLN A 19 -5.08 48.27 -2.63
N LEU A 20 -5.83 48.01 -1.55
CA LEU A 20 -6.36 46.69 -1.20
C LEU A 20 -7.29 46.23 -2.33
N ASP A 21 -6.79 45.35 -3.18
CA ASP A 21 -7.58 44.72 -4.21
C ASP A 21 -8.53 43.69 -3.56
N ILE A 22 -9.74 44.18 -3.28
CA ILE A 22 -10.81 43.36 -2.67
C ILE A 22 -11.11 42.13 -3.54
N GLY A 23 -10.94 42.24 -4.87
CA GLY A 23 -11.09 41.08 -5.77
C GLY A 23 -10.07 39.97 -5.50
N ARG A 24 -8.80 40.31 -5.25
CA ARG A 24 -7.74 39.41 -4.85
C ARG A 24 -7.99 38.76 -3.48
N ILE A 25 -8.49 39.53 -2.52
CA ILE A 25 -8.81 39.03 -1.18
C ILE A 25 -9.98 38.02 -1.25
N LEU A 26 -11.00 38.31 -2.05
CA LEU A 26 -12.13 37.41 -2.26
C LEU A 26 -11.74 36.15 -3.06
N ASP A 27 -10.80 36.27 -4.02
CA ASP A 27 -10.27 35.12 -4.77
C ASP A 27 -9.40 34.22 -3.89
N LEU A 28 -8.54 34.82 -3.05
CA LEU A 28 -7.77 34.08 -2.03
C LEU A 28 -8.68 33.40 -1.00
N GLY A 29 -9.76 34.08 -0.59
CA GLY A 29 -10.78 33.50 0.29
C GLY A 29 -11.50 32.32 -0.35
N ARG A 30 -11.88 32.42 -1.63
CA ARG A 30 -12.46 31.29 -2.38
C ARG A 30 -11.49 30.12 -2.52
N LYS A 31 -10.26 30.38 -2.92
CA LYS A 31 -9.20 29.36 -3.01
C LYS A 31 -8.91 28.70 -1.66
N ALA A 32 -8.92 29.46 -0.57
CA ALA A 32 -8.77 28.92 0.78
C ALA A 32 -9.95 28.01 1.18
N VAL A 33 -11.18 28.34 0.81
CA VAL A 33 -12.37 27.51 1.03
C VAL A 33 -12.34 26.24 0.17
N GLU A 34 -11.80 26.29 -1.04
CA GLU A 34 -11.61 25.10 -1.90
C GLU A 34 -10.44 24.22 -1.44
N ILE A 35 -9.41 24.80 -0.83
CA ILE A 35 -8.21 24.07 -0.38
C ILE A 35 -8.43 23.45 1.02
N ALA A 36 -9.21 24.09 1.90
CA ALA A 36 -9.41 23.63 3.27
C ALA A 36 -9.95 22.18 3.38
N PRO A 37 -10.96 21.74 2.60
CA PRO A 37 -11.37 20.35 2.60
C PRO A 37 -10.30 19.39 2.11
N LYS A 38 -9.49 19.78 1.11
CA LYS A 38 -8.39 18.95 0.60
C LYS A 38 -7.27 18.75 1.64
N ILE A 39 -6.95 19.78 2.41
CA ILE A 39 -5.99 19.69 3.53
C ILE A 39 -6.55 18.81 4.64
N GLN A 40 -7.82 18.92 4.96
CA GLN A 40 -8.47 18.11 5.99
C GLN A 40 -8.54 16.63 5.59
N GLU A 41 -8.72 16.31 4.32
CA GLU A 41 -8.70 14.95 3.78
C GLU A 41 -7.28 14.37 3.76
N ALA A 42 -6.29 15.16 3.36
CA ALA A 42 -4.88 14.75 3.36
C ALA A 42 -4.32 14.47 4.77
N THR A 43 -4.97 15.01 5.82
CA THR A 43 -4.57 14.81 7.23
C THR A 43 -5.48 13.87 7.99
N LYS A 44 -6.50 13.27 7.33
CA LYS A 44 -7.42 12.35 8.00
C LYS A 44 -6.69 11.06 8.38
N GLU A 45 -6.66 10.73 9.65
CA GLU A 45 -6.26 9.40 10.11
C GLU A 45 -7.44 8.44 9.96
N TYR A 46 -7.22 7.35 9.22
CA TYR A 46 -8.18 6.25 9.14
C TYR A 46 -8.11 5.40 10.40
N THR A 47 -9.25 5.07 11.00
CA THR A 47 -9.31 4.03 12.02
C THR A 47 -8.97 2.67 11.40
N ALA A 48 -8.68 1.66 12.23
CA ALA A 48 -8.39 0.32 11.74
C ALA A 48 -9.59 -0.27 10.96
N GLU A 49 -10.81 -0.02 11.44
CA GLU A 49 -12.05 -0.47 10.77
C GLU A 49 -12.29 0.23 9.44
N GLU A 50 -12.00 1.53 9.35
CA GLU A 50 -12.11 2.29 8.09
C GLU A 50 -11.06 1.81 7.07
N GLU A 51 -9.83 1.56 7.53
CA GLU A 51 -8.75 1.01 6.69
C GLU A 51 -9.13 -0.36 6.11
N VAL A 52 -9.65 -1.26 6.96
CA VAL A 52 -10.10 -2.59 6.54
C VAL A 52 -11.25 -2.48 5.54
N ALA A 53 -12.27 -1.65 5.80
CA ALA A 53 -13.41 -1.50 4.89
C ALA A 53 -13.00 -0.95 3.51
N LEU A 54 -12.08 0.02 3.47
CA LEU A 54 -11.51 0.54 2.23
C LEU A 54 -10.74 -0.56 1.48
N GLY A 55 -9.91 -1.31 2.20
CA GLY A 55 -9.13 -2.41 1.62
C GLY A 55 -9.99 -3.55 1.08
N GLU A 56 -11.09 -3.90 1.76
CA GLU A 56 -12.08 -4.87 1.26
C GLU A 56 -12.72 -4.41 -0.06
N GLY A 57 -13.02 -3.12 -0.18
CA GLY A 57 -13.51 -2.53 -1.43
C GLY A 57 -12.48 -2.62 -2.55
N ILE A 58 -11.22 -2.27 -2.26
CA ILE A 58 -10.10 -2.39 -3.21
C ILE A 58 -9.91 -3.85 -3.64
N ALA A 59 -9.87 -4.79 -2.68
CA ALA A 59 -9.74 -6.22 -2.95
C ALA A 59 -10.90 -6.75 -3.80
N SER A 60 -12.13 -6.36 -3.51
CA SER A 60 -13.32 -6.74 -4.26
C SER A 60 -13.27 -6.25 -5.71
N GLY A 61 -12.91 -4.98 -5.93
CA GLY A 61 -12.75 -4.41 -7.26
C GLY A 61 -11.64 -5.10 -8.05
N PHE A 62 -10.50 -5.34 -7.41
CA PHE A 62 -9.34 -6.00 -8.01
C PHE A 62 -9.65 -7.46 -8.41
N LEU A 63 -10.20 -8.25 -7.48
CA LEU A 63 -10.55 -9.66 -7.72
C LEU A 63 -11.77 -9.82 -8.63
N GLY A 64 -12.59 -8.78 -8.80
CA GLY A 64 -13.62 -8.73 -9.82
C GLY A 64 -13.07 -8.65 -11.25
N ALA A 65 -11.84 -8.13 -11.41
CA ALA A 65 -11.17 -7.99 -12.69
C ALA A 65 -10.14 -9.10 -12.96
N ILE A 66 -9.52 -9.68 -11.93
CA ILE A 66 -8.44 -10.67 -12.03
C ILE A 66 -8.83 -11.91 -11.24
N ARG A 67 -8.64 -13.09 -11.85
CA ARG A 67 -8.99 -14.37 -11.21
C ARG A 67 -7.93 -14.80 -10.21
N LEU A 68 -8.36 -15.47 -9.15
CA LEU A 68 -7.47 -16.26 -8.31
C LEU A 68 -6.97 -17.49 -9.08
N HIS A 69 -5.71 -17.86 -8.85
CA HIS A 69 -5.15 -19.09 -9.40
C HIS A 69 -5.94 -20.33 -8.88
N PRO A 70 -6.31 -21.27 -9.73
CA PRO A 70 -7.23 -22.36 -9.39
C PRO A 70 -6.65 -23.41 -8.44
N ASP A 71 -5.33 -23.47 -8.28
CA ASP A 71 -4.70 -24.45 -7.36
C ASP A 71 -4.92 -24.02 -5.91
N GLU A 72 -5.90 -24.67 -5.26
CA GLU A 72 -6.21 -24.45 -3.85
C GLU A 72 -5.05 -24.81 -2.89
N ARG A 73 -4.19 -25.77 -3.26
CA ARG A 73 -3.02 -26.12 -2.44
C ARG A 73 -2.04 -24.96 -2.41
N LEU A 74 -1.79 -24.35 -3.56
CA LEU A 74 -0.94 -23.16 -3.67
C LEU A 74 -1.54 -21.98 -2.92
N GLN A 75 -2.85 -21.73 -3.04
CA GLN A 75 -3.55 -20.68 -2.29
C GLN A 75 -3.36 -20.86 -0.78
N ARG A 76 -3.67 -22.04 -0.26
CA ARG A 76 -3.51 -22.33 1.18
C ARG A 76 -2.06 -22.21 1.65
N TYR A 77 -1.12 -22.58 0.81
CA TYR A 77 0.30 -22.48 1.13
C TYR A 77 0.76 -21.03 1.27
N VAL A 78 0.51 -20.20 0.26
CA VAL A 78 0.87 -18.78 0.28
C VAL A 78 0.17 -18.05 1.42
N ASN A 79 -1.13 -18.32 1.64
CA ASN A 79 -1.86 -17.73 2.76
C ASN A 79 -1.26 -18.13 4.13
N ARG A 80 -0.80 -19.36 4.29
CA ARG A 80 -0.17 -19.83 5.54
C ARG A 80 1.16 -19.13 5.80
N VAL A 81 2.03 -19.03 4.78
CA VAL A 81 3.31 -18.33 4.90
C VAL A 81 3.09 -16.85 5.23
N GLY A 82 2.20 -16.18 4.52
CA GLY A 82 1.90 -14.77 4.75
C GLY A 82 1.32 -14.50 6.14
N ARG A 83 0.34 -15.29 6.58
CA ARG A 83 -0.24 -15.14 7.93
C ARG A 83 0.76 -15.42 9.04
N TRP A 84 1.67 -16.37 8.85
CA TRP A 84 2.77 -16.61 9.77
C TRP A 84 3.66 -15.38 9.90
N LEU A 85 4.07 -14.77 8.78
CA LEU A 85 4.87 -13.55 8.76
C LEU A 85 4.13 -12.38 9.42
N ALA A 86 2.87 -12.17 9.08
CA ALA A 86 2.04 -11.11 9.65
C ALA A 86 1.87 -11.25 11.17
N SER A 87 1.82 -12.49 11.69
CA SER A 87 1.76 -12.75 13.13
C SER A 87 3.03 -12.34 13.90
N GLN A 88 4.13 -12.07 13.20
CA GLN A 88 5.39 -11.58 13.79
C GLN A 88 5.48 -10.05 13.85
N THR A 89 4.38 -9.36 13.54
CA THR A 89 4.33 -7.89 13.42
C THR A 89 3.43 -7.26 14.48
N GLU A 90 3.56 -5.94 14.64
CA GLU A 90 2.76 -5.14 15.57
C GLU A 90 1.30 -4.98 15.15
N ARG A 91 0.93 -5.41 13.94
CA ARG A 91 -0.44 -5.37 13.42
C ARG A 91 -0.97 -6.78 13.11
N ALA A 92 -0.63 -7.76 13.93
CA ALA A 92 -1.06 -9.16 13.79
C ALA A 92 -2.59 -9.36 13.87
N ASP A 93 -3.30 -8.40 14.45
CA ASP A 93 -4.75 -8.37 14.65
C ASP A 93 -5.56 -8.00 13.39
N LEU A 94 -4.91 -7.47 12.36
CA LEU A 94 -5.59 -7.23 11.08
C LEU A 94 -6.10 -8.54 10.45
N PRO A 95 -7.19 -8.49 9.65
CA PRO A 95 -7.76 -9.66 8.97
C PRO A 95 -6.90 -10.12 7.78
N TRP A 96 -5.62 -10.42 8.04
CA TRP A 96 -4.65 -10.77 7.02
C TRP A 96 -5.10 -11.90 6.12
N THR A 97 -5.07 -11.65 4.82
CA THR A 97 -5.40 -12.61 3.78
C THR A 97 -4.38 -12.54 2.65
N PHE A 98 -3.87 -13.70 2.24
CA PHE A 98 -2.88 -13.80 1.17
C PHE A 98 -3.38 -14.74 0.08
N GLY A 99 -3.20 -14.35 -1.19
CA GLY A 99 -3.67 -15.13 -2.32
C GLY A 99 -2.73 -15.07 -3.53
N VAL A 100 -2.92 -16.00 -4.44
CA VAL A 100 -2.22 -16.03 -5.73
C VAL A 100 -3.21 -15.68 -6.84
N ILE A 101 -2.88 -14.71 -7.67
CA ILE A 101 -3.67 -14.34 -8.86
C ILE A 101 -3.14 -15.06 -10.09
N ASP A 102 -4.07 -15.41 -10.98
CA ASP A 102 -3.80 -16.18 -12.21
C ASP A 102 -3.36 -15.25 -13.34
N THR A 103 -2.11 -14.81 -13.27
CA THR A 103 -1.48 -13.97 -14.29
C THR A 103 0.00 -14.29 -14.40
N ASP A 104 0.55 -14.15 -15.60
CA ASP A 104 1.99 -14.30 -15.86
C ASP A 104 2.80 -13.02 -15.58
N THR A 105 2.17 -11.94 -15.15
CA THR A 105 2.88 -10.74 -14.71
C THR A 105 3.81 -11.09 -13.54
N ILE A 106 4.88 -10.31 -13.37
CA ILE A 106 5.82 -10.47 -12.26
C ILE A 106 5.49 -9.37 -11.25
N ASN A 107 4.58 -9.62 -10.32
CA ASN A 107 4.22 -8.60 -9.33
C ASN A 107 3.57 -9.17 -8.07
N ALA A 108 3.52 -8.32 -7.02
CA ALA A 108 2.71 -8.52 -5.83
C ALA A 108 2.06 -7.17 -5.46
N PHE A 109 0.99 -7.21 -4.67
CA PHE A 109 0.23 -6.02 -4.28
C PHE A 109 -0.27 -6.15 -2.85
N ALA A 110 -0.02 -5.13 -2.04
CA ALA A 110 -0.64 -4.97 -0.73
C ALA A 110 -1.82 -4.00 -0.82
N MET A 111 -2.90 -4.31 -0.13
CA MET A 111 -4.08 -3.46 0.02
C MET A 111 -4.21 -3.03 1.48
N PRO A 112 -4.74 -1.83 1.76
CA PRO A 112 -5.03 -1.44 3.13
C PRO A 112 -5.80 -2.53 3.88
N GLY A 113 -5.61 -2.65 5.19
CA GLY A 113 -6.34 -3.63 5.99
C GLY A 113 -5.84 -5.07 5.90
N GLY A 114 -4.76 -5.37 5.12
CA GLY A 114 -4.04 -6.64 5.21
C GLY A 114 -4.37 -7.69 4.15
N THR A 115 -5.00 -7.31 3.04
CA THR A 115 -5.11 -8.20 1.87
C THR A 115 -3.86 -8.05 1.00
N VAL A 116 -3.19 -9.16 0.71
CA VAL A 116 -1.98 -9.24 -0.12
C VAL A 116 -2.17 -10.28 -1.21
N VAL A 117 -1.83 -9.94 -2.45
CA VAL A 117 -1.86 -10.88 -3.56
C VAL A 117 -0.50 -10.92 -4.27
N ILE A 118 -0.09 -12.12 -4.68
CA ILE A 118 1.10 -12.35 -5.49
C ILE A 118 0.69 -13.00 -6.82
N SER A 119 1.30 -12.60 -7.91
CA SER A 119 1.04 -13.21 -9.21
C SER A 119 1.66 -14.61 -9.32
N HIS A 120 0.99 -15.51 -10.03
CA HIS A 120 1.55 -16.82 -10.36
C HIS A 120 2.84 -16.69 -11.17
N GLY A 121 2.93 -15.68 -12.05
CA GLY A 121 4.16 -15.36 -12.78
C GLY A 121 5.36 -15.07 -11.90
N LEU A 122 5.19 -14.36 -10.78
CA LEU A 122 6.26 -14.16 -9.79
C LEU A 122 6.54 -15.44 -9.02
N VAL A 123 5.51 -16.14 -8.50
CA VAL A 123 5.68 -17.39 -7.76
C VAL A 123 6.50 -18.42 -8.55
N LYS A 124 6.25 -18.57 -9.84
CA LYS A 124 7.02 -19.48 -10.71
C LYS A 124 8.52 -19.15 -10.81
N ARG A 125 8.92 -17.91 -10.54
CA ARG A 125 10.32 -17.48 -10.62
C ARG A 125 11.07 -17.68 -9.31
N LEU A 126 10.37 -17.82 -8.21
CA LEU A 126 10.97 -18.07 -6.90
C LEU A 126 11.52 -19.50 -6.82
N THR A 127 12.57 -19.69 -6.03
CA THR A 127 13.28 -20.98 -5.87
C THR A 127 13.15 -21.55 -4.46
N SER A 128 12.77 -20.71 -3.48
CA SER A 128 12.67 -21.11 -2.07
C SER A 128 11.48 -20.43 -1.36
N GLU A 129 11.10 -20.98 -0.21
CA GLU A 129 10.10 -20.36 0.66
C GLU A 129 10.62 -19.08 1.29
N SER A 130 11.95 -18.94 1.50
CA SER A 130 12.54 -17.69 1.97
C SER A 130 12.40 -16.55 0.95
N GLU A 131 12.50 -16.85 -0.34
CA GLU A 131 12.21 -15.87 -1.39
C GLU A 131 10.73 -15.45 -1.37
N LEU A 132 9.81 -16.40 -1.26
CA LEU A 132 8.38 -16.12 -1.10
C LEU A 132 8.11 -15.30 0.16
N ALA A 133 8.72 -15.70 1.28
CA ALA A 133 8.60 -14.98 2.55
C ALA A 133 9.11 -13.53 2.43
N GLY A 134 10.22 -13.32 1.72
CA GLY A 134 10.77 -12.00 1.45
C GLY A 134 9.80 -11.09 0.70
N VAL A 135 9.19 -11.60 -0.38
CA VAL A 135 8.17 -10.86 -1.15
C VAL A 135 6.96 -10.52 -0.28
N LEU A 136 6.39 -11.53 0.40
CA LEU A 136 5.20 -11.31 1.23
C LEU A 136 5.50 -10.37 2.41
N ALA A 137 6.70 -10.43 2.99
CA ALA A 137 7.12 -9.55 4.08
C ALA A 137 7.32 -8.10 3.60
N HIS A 138 7.79 -7.88 2.38
CA HIS A 138 7.82 -6.55 1.74
C HIS A 138 6.41 -5.97 1.62
N GLU A 139 5.46 -6.75 1.11
CA GLU A 139 4.06 -6.33 1.00
C GLU A 139 3.43 -6.06 2.39
N ILE A 140 3.75 -6.87 3.39
CA ILE A 140 3.36 -6.61 4.79
C ILE A 140 3.94 -5.26 5.24
N GLY A 141 5.18 -4.93 4.90
CA GLY A 141 5.81 -3.63 5.18
C GLY A 141 4.98 -2.45 4.69
N HIS A 142 4.43 -2.54 3.47
CA HIS A 142 3.52 -1.50 2.93
C HIS A 142 2.26 -1.32 3.77
N VAL A 143 1.65 -2.41 4.25
CA VAL A 143 0.46 -2.34 5.11
C VAL A 143 0.79 -1.78 6.49
N LEU A 144 1.91 -2.22 7.09
CA LEU A 144 2.36 -1.73 8.41
C LEU A 144 2.54 -0.21 8.41
N LYS A 145 3.10 0.32 7.34
CA LYS A 145 3.39 1.76 7.17
C LYS A 145 2.26 2.54 6.50
N LYS A 146 1.18 1.87 6.15
CA LYS A 146 0.01 2.47 5.48
C LYS A 146 0.38 3.20 4.18
N HIS A 147 1.37 2.70 3.44
CA HIS A 147 1.89 3.36 2.24
C HIS A 147 0.80 3.60 1.19
N GLN A 148 -0.07 2.61 0.96
CA GLN A 148 -1.18 2.75 0.02
C GLN A 148 -2.20 3.81 0.47
N LEU A 149 -2.51 3.87 1.77
CA LEU A 149 -3.37 4.93 2.32
C LEU A 149 -2.74 6.30 2.14
N SER A 150 -1.45 6.44 2.40
CA SER A 150 -0.72 7.70 2.21
C SER A 150 -0.70 8.12 0.74
N ALA A 151 -0.53 7.18 -0.19
CA ALA A 151 -0.60 7.45 -1.62
C ALA A 151 -2.00 7.89 -2.05
N ILE A 152 -3.05 7.25 -1.54
CA ILE A 152 -4.46 7.62 -1.79
C ILE A 152 -4.73 9.05 -1.28
N GLN A 153 -4.22 9.41 -0.11
CA GLN A 153 -4.42 10.72 0.51
C GLN A 153 -3.61 11.84 -0.17
N SER A 154 -2.39 11.57 -0.60
CA SER A 154 -1.49 12.59 -1.14
C SER A 154 -1.81 12.99 -2.57
N ASP A 155 -2.53 12.18 -3.32
CA ASP A 155 -2.83 12.46 -4.71
C ASP A 155 -4.10 13.30 -4.86
N ALA A 156 -3.94 14.61 -4.97
CA ALA A 156 -5.04 15.55 -5.24
C ALA A 156 -5.76 15.30 -6.60
N GLY A 157 -5.21 14.44 -7.47
CA GLY A 157 -5.83 13.98 -8.71
C GLY A 157 -6.88 12.88 -8.52
N TRP A 158 -7.04 12.35 -7.31
CA TRP A 158 -8.02 11.32 -6.94
C TRP A 158 -9.39 11.92 -6.57
N GLY A 159 -9.79 12.96 -7.28
CA GLY A 159 -11.03 13.71 -7.02
C GLY A 159 -12.30 12.84 -6.96
N ALA A 160 -12.35 11.72 -7.69
CA ALA A 160 -13.51 10.82 -7.65
C ALA A 160 -13.56 9.98 -6.35
N ALA A 161 -12.41 9.51 -5.86
CA ALA A 161 -12.34 8.83 -4.56
C ALA A 161 -12.54 9.81 -3.40
N ALA A 162 -12.01 11.03 -3.52
CA ALA A 162 -12.26 12.12 -2.60
C ALA A 162 -13.75 12.54 -2.58
N ASP A 163 -14.47 12.50 -3.69
CA ASP A 163 -15.90 12.79 -3.73
C ASP A 163 -16.74 11.69 -3.08
N GLY A 164 -16.32 10.42 -3.19
CA GLY A 164 -16.89 9.32 -2.40
C GLY A 164 -16.65 9.48 -0.89
N ALA A 165 -15.42 9.84 -0.50
CA ALA A 165 -15.05 10.12 0.88
C ALA A 165 -15.71 11.40 1.42
N LYS A 166 -15.89 12.46 0.60
CA LYS A 166 -16.65 13.66 0.95
C LYS A 166 -18.13 13.38 1.23
N ALA A 167 -18.74 12.50 0.45
CA ALA A 167 -20.13 12.07 0.73
C ALA A 167 -20.23 11.40 2.10
N VAL A 168 -19.19 10.65 2.52
CA VAL A 168 -19.08 10.04 3.85
C VAL A 168 -18.88 11.08 4.94
N ALA A 169 -18.00 12.07 4.74
CA ALA A 169 -17.74 13.13 5.72
C ALA A 169 -18.91 14.09 5.88
N ALA A 170 -19.59 14.46 4.81
CA ALA A 170 -20.75 15.36 4.84
C ALA A 170 -21.94 14.77 5.60
N ASP A 171 -22.13 13.43 5.53
CA ASP A 171 -23.21 12.76 6.26
C ASP A 171 -22.96 12.68 7.78
N GLN A 172 -21.67 12.68 8.21
CA GLN A 172 -21.31 12.74 9.65
C GLN A 172 -21.61 14.09 10.29
N ILE A 173 -21.57 15.18 9.52
CA ILE A 173 -21.89 16.53 10.02
C ILE A 173 -23.41 16.72 10.17
N GLY A 174 -24.20 15.98 9.40
CA GLY A 174 -25.67 16.10 9.38
C GLY A 174 -26.42 15.30 10.45
N ARG A 175 -25.79 14.30 11.08
CA ARG A 175 -26.49 13.39 12.01
C ARG A 175 -25.80 13.28 13.37
N ARG A 176 -26.15 14.14 14.30
CA ARG A 176 -26.00 13.90 15.74
C ARG A 176 -27.01 12.82 16.16
N GLY A 177 -26.56 11.56 16.23
CA GLY A 177 -27.34 10.45 16.78
C GLY A 177 -27.01 9.12 16.11
N GLY A 178 -26.32 8.22 16.81
CA GLY A 178 -26.15 6.79 16.51
C GLY A 178 -25.61 6.51 15.11
N GLY A 179 -24.29 6.52 14.96
CA GLY A 179 -23.66 6.38 13.64
C GLY A 179 -24.03 5.07 12.95
N ASP A 180 -24.50 5.17 11.72
CA ASP A 180 -24.67 4.04 10.80
C ASP A 180 -23.29 3.51 10.36
N VAL A 181 -22.68 2.70 11.24
CA VAL A 181 -21.38 2.07 11.01
C VAL A 181 -21.44 1.18 9.76
N LEU A 182 -22.58 0.54 9.50
CA LEU A 182 -22.77 -0.31 8.32
C LEU A 182 -22.79 0.52 7.03
N GLY A 183 -23.49 1.64 7.02
CA GLY A 183 -23.50 2.56 5.89
C GLY A 183 -22.14 3.17 5.60
N LEU A 184 -21.35 3.50 6.63
CA LEU A 184 -19.97 3.99 6.47
C LEU A 184 -19.08 2.92 5.83
N LYS A 185 -19.10 1.68 6.33
CA LYS A 185 -18.34 0.56 5.76
C LYS A 185 -18.71 0.32 4.29
N THR A 186 -19.99 0.32 3.95
CA THR A 186 -20.45 0.14 2.57
C THR A 186 -19.92 1.23 1.64
N ARG A 187 -19.90 2.50 2.08
CA ARG A 187 -19.38 3.61 1.28
C ARG A 187 -17.88 3.53 1.07
N LEU A 188 -17.13 3.17 2.10
CA LEU A 188 -15.67 2.98 2.00
C LEU A 188 -15.33 1.80 1.08
N ALA A 189 -16.09 0.71 1.15
CA ALA A 189 -15.92 -0.42 0.24
C ALA A 189 -16.19 -0.02 -1.22
N ASN A 190 -17.26 0.75 -1.50
CA ASN A 190 -17.56 1.24 -2.84
C ASN A 190 -16.45 2.21 -3.35
N ALA A 191 -15.97 3.11 -2.50
CA ALA A 191 -14.84 3.98 -2.83
C ALA A 191 -13.59 3.17 -3.19
N GLY A 192 -13.31 2.07 -2.48
CA GLY A 192 -12.21 1.17 -2.82
C GLY A 192 -12.34 0.53 -4.21
N VAL A 193 -13.56 0.11 -4.60
CA VAL A 193 -13.82 -0.40 -5.95
C VAL A 193 -13.54 0.65 -7.03
N ASP A 194 -13.93 1.90 -6.79
CA ASP A 194 -13.70 2.99 -7.74
C ASP A 194 -12.21 3.33 -7.86
N LEU A 195 -11.44 3.30 -6.77
CA LEU A 195 -9.98 3.44 -6.79
C LEU A 195 -9.29 2.42 -7.71
N VAL A 196 -9.77 1.17 -7.72
CA VAL A 196 -9.23 0.14 -8.62
C VAL A 196 -9.51 0.47 -10.08
N LYS A 197 -10.74 0.92 -10.40
CA LYS A 197 -11.11 1.35 -11.75
C LYS A 197 -10.28 2.53 -12.23
N ASP A 198 -9.91 3.44 -11.32
CA ASP A 198 -9.08 4.61 -11.60
C ASP A 198 -7.57 4.29 -11.68
N GLY A 199 -7.22 3.02 -11.64
CA GLY A 199 -5.85 2.54 -11.89
C GLY A 199 -4.91 2.63 -10.69
N LEU A 200 -5.41 2.47 -9.47
CA LEU A 200 -4.61 2.46 -8.23
C LEU A 200 -3.31 1.65 -8.35
N PHE A 201 -3.40 0.44 -8.90
CA PHE A 201 -2.27 -0.48 -9.02
C PHE A 201 -1.30 -0.18 -10.17
N LEU A 202 -1.56 0.86 -10.96
CA LEU A 202 -0.68 1.31 -12.04
C LEU A 202 0.18 2.51 -11.61
N ARG A 203 0.01 3.02 -10.39
CA ARG A 203 0.72 4.19 -9.88
C ARG A 203 1.91 3.79 -9.04
N PRO A 204 3.09 4.38 -9.26
CA PRO A 204 4.25 4.13 -8.43
C PRO A 204 4.05 4.73 -7.04
N LEU A 205 4.51 4.01 -6.03
CA LEU A 205 4.73 4.56 -4.70
C LEU A 205 6.00 5.41 -4.67
N ASP A 206 6.12 6.28 -3.66
CA ASP A 206 7.35 7.04 -3.44
C ASP A 206 8.53 6.08 -3.19
N ARG A 207 9.71 6.41 -3.73
CA ARG A 207 10.92 5.60 -3.58
C ARG A 207 11.29 5.36 -2.11
N SER A 208 11.06 6.33 -1.25
CA SER A 208 11.33 6.19 0.20
C SER A 208 10.45 5.15 0.86
N MET A 209 9.18 5.04 0.43
CA MET A 209 8.23 4.02 0.89
C MET A 209 8.68 2.61 0.49
N GLU A 210 9.21 2.47 -0.73
CA GLU A 210 9.76 1.20 -1.21
C GLU A 210 10.98 0.76 -0.40
N TYR A 211 11.93 1.67 -0.18
CA TYR A 211 13.12 1.38 0.63
C TYR A 211 12.76 1.10 2.10
N GLU A 212 11.71 1.72 2.63
CA GLU A 212 11.22 1.42 3.96
C GLU A 212 10.58 0.02 4.00
N ALA A 213 9.76 -0.33 3.03
CA ALA A 213 9.14 -1.66 2.91
C ALA A 213 10.20 -2.77 2.75
N ASP A 214 11.28 -2.52 1.99
CA ASP A 214 12.40 -3.44 1.84
C ASP A 214 13.07 -3.75 3.19
N ARG A 215 13.41 -2.70 3.94
CA ARG A 215 14.03 -2.86 5.27
C ARG A 215 13.13 -3.58 6.27
N ILE A 216 11.83 -3.28 6.25
CA ILE A 216 10.85 -3.97 7.09
C ILE A 216 10.71 -5.43 6.65
N GLY A 217 10.64 -5.67 5.34
CA GLY A 217 10.48 -7.00 4.77
C GLY A 217 11.57 -7.98 5.21
N VAL A 218 12.85 -7.58 5.12
CA VAL A 218 13.95 -8.45 5.56
C VAL A 218 13.92 -8.70 7.07
N VAL A 219 13.51 -7.72 7.89
CA VAL A 219 13.35 -7.90 9.34
C VAL A 219 12.19 -8.83 9.66
N VAL A 220 11.05 -8.69 9.01
CA VAL A 220 9.87 -9.55 9.21
C VAL A 220 10.16 -10.98 8.77
N ALA A 221 10.86 -11.17 7.63
CA ALA A 221 11.30 -12.49 7.19
C ALA A 221 12.21 -13.16 8.23
N ALA A 222 13.21 -12.42 8.75
CA ALA A 222 14.11 -12.90 9.79
C ALA A 222 13.37 -13.28 11.09
N ARG A 223 12.41 -12.47 11.55
CA ARG A 223 11.54 -12.77 12.71
C ARG A 223 10.68 -14.01 12.48
N GLY A 224 10.22 -14.20 11.23
CA GLY A 224 9.47 -15.38 10.81
C GLY A 224 10.31 -16.66 10.76
N GLY A 225 11.63 -16.57 10.94
CA GLY A 225 12.56 -17.71 10.90
C GLY A 225 13.03 -18.05 9.50
N TYR A 226 12.93 -17.12 8.53
CA TYR A 226 13.42 -17.28 7.17
C TYR A 226 14.73 -16.53 6.97
N ASP A 227 15.56 -17.04 6.07
CA ASP A 227 16.77 -16.33 5.66
C ASP A 227 16.40 -14.99 4.99
N PRO A 228 16.80 -13.82 5.56
CA PRO A 228 16.49 -12.52 5.00
C PRO A 228 17.14 -12.27 3.63
N TYR A 229 18.20 -13.01 3.29
CA TYR A 229 18.84 -12.96 1.96
C TYR A 229 17.95 -13.55 0.85
N GLY A 230 16.88 -14.26 1.19
CA GLY A 230 15.85 -14.66 0.23
C GLY A 230 15.27 -13.48 -0.53
N PHE A 231 15.00 -12.35 0.14
CA PHE A 231 14.52 -11.15 -0.55
C PHE A 231 15.60 -10.48 -1.42
N VAL A 232 16.85 -10.49 -0.97
CA VAL A 232 17.99 -10.02 -1.80
C VAL A 232 18.08 -10.85 -3.09
N ALA A 233 17.88 -12.17 -3.00
CA ALA A 233 17.86 -13.05 -4.16
C ALA A 233 16.73 -12.70 -5.13
N VAL A 234 15.53 -12.36 -4.62
CA VAL A 234 14.39 -11.88 -5.44
C VAL A 234 14.75 -10.59 -6.17
N LEU A 235 15.27 -9.59 -5.48
CA LEU A 235 15.68 -8.33 -6.12
C LEU A 235 16.78 -8.54 -7.17
N THR A 236 17.73 -9.46 -6.90
CA THR A 236 18.78 -9.84 -7.85
C THR A 236 18.19 -10.52 -9.09
N MET A 237 17.23 -11.41 -8.91
CA MET A 237 16.50 -12.05 -10.02
C MET A 237 15.73 -10.99 -10.83
N LEU A 238 15.02 -10.08 -10.16
CA LEU A 238 14.28 -9.00 -10.84
C LEU A 238 15.20 -8.06 -11.62
N ALA A 239 16.42 -7.78 -11.14
CA ALA A 239 17.40 -6.98 -11.87
C ALA A 239 17.86 -7.61 -13.19
N GLN A 240 17.68 -8.92 -13.37
CA GLN A 240 18.04 -9.66 -14.59
C GLN A 240 16.87 -9.77 -15.58
N VAL A 241 15.64 -9.46 -15.14
CA VAL A 241 14.44 -9.50 -16.00
C VAL A 241 14.49 -8.30 -16.96
N LYS A 242 14.30 -8.56 -18.24
CA LYS A 242 14.30 -7.49 -19.25
C LYS A 242 12.95 -6.76 -19.23
N PRO A 243 12.94 -5.42 -19.42
CA PRO A 243 11.70 -4.63 -19.41
C PRO A 243 10.67 -5.04 -20.48
N ASP A 244 11.12 -5.61 -21.59
CA ASP A 244 10.31 -6.11 -22.70
C ASP A 244 9.83 -7.55 -22.48
N GLU A 245 10.28 -8.22 -21.42
CA GLU A 245 9.81 -9.56 -21.07
C GLU A 245 8.33 -9.52 -20.66
N SER A 246 7.56 -10.49 -21.13
CA SER A 246 6.12 -10.59 -20.83
C SER A 246 5.87 -10.51 -19.31
N GLY A 247 5.07 -9.54 -18.90
CA GLY A 247 4.68 -9.32 -17.51
C GLY A 247 5.62 -8.48 -16.64
N ALA A 248 6.82 -8.13 -17.12
CA ALA A 248 7.79 -7.33 -16.36
C ALA A 248 7.45 -5.82 -16.33
N SER A 249 6.77 -5.32 -17.35
CA SER A 249 6.54 -3.88 -17.54
C SER A 249 5.81 -3.22 -16.36
N ILE A 250 4.85 -3.90 -15.73
CA ILE A 250 4.08 -3.37 -14.59
C ILE A 250 4.98 -3.21 -13.37
N THR A 251 5.80 -4.21 -13.03
CA THR A 251 6.72 -4.15 -11.90
C THR A 251 7.68 -2.96 -12.01
N PHE A 252 8.27 -2.75 -13.19
CA PHE A 252 9.20 -1.64 -13.40
C PHE A 252 8.53 -0.27 -13.48
N SER A 253 7.22 -0.21 -13.72
CA SER A 253 6.48 1.06 -13.70
C SER A 253 5.99 1.45 -12.31
N THR A 254 5.80 0.48 -11.40
CA THR A 254 5.23 0.71 -10.07
C THR A 254 6.26 0.75 -8.95
N HIS A 255 7.46 0.19 -9.16
CA HIS A 255 8.54 0.16 -8.17
C HIS A 255 9.83 0.77 -8.72
N PRO A 256 10.71 1.33 -7.87
CA PRO A 256 12.06 1.73 -8.27
C PRO A 256 12.87 0.57 -8.83
N SER A 257 13.96 0.89 -9.54
CA SER A 257 14.81 -0.16 -10.11
C SER A 257 15.30 -1.14 -9.03
N PRO A 258 15.32 -2.45 -9.30
CA PRO A 258 15.84 -3.43 -8.35
C PRO A 258 17.29 -3.14 -7.93
N ALA A 259 18.10 -2.54 -8.82
CA ALA A 259 19.47 -2.15 -8.51
C ALA A 259 19.55 -1.05 -7.44
N ASP A 260 18.69 -0.02 -7.53
CA ASP A 260 18.62 1.04 -6.52
C ASP A 260 18.17 0.47 -5.17
N ARG A 261 17.19 -0.44 -5.18
CA ARG A 261 16.67 -1.12 -3.98
C ARG A 261 17.74 -1.99 -3.33
N LEU A 262 18.51 -2.75 -4.11
CA LEU A 262 19.63 -3.55 -3.61
C LEU A 262 20.69 -2.66 -2.94
N ALA A 263 21.08 -1.54 -3.56
CA ALA A 263 22.05 -0.62 -3.01
C ALA A 263 21.61 0.01 -1.67
N GLU A 264 20.31 0.30 -1.52
CA GLU A 264 19.76 0.78 -0.25
C GLU A 264 19.66 -0.33 0.81
N LEU A 265 19.24 -1.53 0.40
CA LEU A 265 19.09 -2.67 1.31
C LEU A 265 20.43 -3.18 1.84
N GLU A 266 21.48 -3.13 1.03
CA GLU A 266 22.85 -3.51 1.43
C GLU A 266 23.28 -2.80 2.72
N LYS A 267 22.87 -1.55 2.93
CA LYS A 267 23.18 -0.78 4.15
C LYS A 267 22.56 -1.37 5.41
N ALA A 268 21.46 -2.10 5.30
CA ALA A 268 20.72 -2.72 6.42
C ALA A 268 21.18 -4.17 6.68
N MET A 269 21.70 -4.87 5.67
CA MET A 269 22.00 -6.30 5.75
C MET A 269 23.05 -6.70 6.80
N PRO A 270 24.09 -5.89 7.12
CA PRO A 270 25.05 -6.25 8.17
C PRO A 270 24.40 -6.51 9.54
N ALA A 271 23.33 -5.78 9.88
CA ALA A 271 22.58 -6.01 11.12
C ALA A 271 21.83 -7.35 11.14
N LEU A 272 21.60 -7.95 10.00
CA LEU A 272 20.86 -9.20 9.81
C LEU A 272 21.78 -10.41 9.52
N GLU A 273 23.08 -10.24 9.48
CA GLU A 273 24.04 -11.30 9.13
C GLU A 273 23.90 -12.55 10.02
N GLN A 274 23.57 -12.35 11.32
CA GLN A 274 23.31 -13.45 12.25
C GLN A 274 22.13 -14.36 11.82
N TYR A 275 21.22 -13.87 10.97
CA TYR A 275 20.06 -14.60 10.45
C TYR A 275 20.32 -15.23 9.07
N ALA A 276 21.45 -15.01 8.44
CA ALA A 276 21.81 -15.56 7.13
C ALA A 276 21.90 -17.11 7.11
N ARG A 277 21.89 -17.74 8.28
CA ARG A 277 21.89 -19.22 8.42
C ARG A 277 20.49 -19.81 8.65
N GLN A 278 19.47 -18.98 8.61
CA GLN A 278 18.08 -19.46 8.69
C GLN A 278 17.70 -20.26 7.43
N PRO A 279 16.74 -21.20 7.53
CA PRO A 279 16.46 -22.12 6.44
C PRO A 279 15.84 -21.42 5.22
N GLN A 280 16.27 -21.80 4.04
CA GLN A 280 15.69 -21.42 2.74
C GLN A 280 14.37 -22.16 2.46
N VAL A 281 14.18 -23.34 3.04
CA VAL A 281 12.97 -24.20 2.94
C VAL A 281 12.60 -24.54 1.49
N GLU A 282 13.59 -24.81 0.64
CA GLU A 282 13.41 -25.15 -0.78
C GLU A 282 12.55 -26.39 -1.01
N GLY A 283 12.75 -27.45 -0.19
CA GLY A 283 12.05 -28.73 -0.38
C GLY A 283 10.53 -28.57 -0.28
N ARG A 284 10.03 -27.87 0.74
CA ARG A 284 8.60 -27.62 0.92
C ARG A 284 8.04 -26.72 -0.18
N PHE A 285 8.80 -25.73 -0.59
CA PHE A 285 8.44 -24.83 -1.68
C PHE A 285 8.26 -25.60 -2.99
N ARG A 286 9.28 -26.37 -3.41
CA ARG A 286 9.24 -27.17 -4.65
C ARG A 286 8.12 -28.21 -4.67
N GLN A 287 7.83 -28.84 -3.53
CA GLN A 287 6.71 -29.79 -3.43
C GLN A 287 5.34 -29.14 -3.66
N THR A 288 5.22 -27.84 -3.38
CA THR A 288 3.95 -27.11 -3.49
C THR A 288 3.81 -26.38 -4.81
N VAL A 289 4.87 -25.71 -5.26
CA VAL A 289 4.86 -24.90 -6.49
C VAL A 289 5.15 -25.74 -7.74
N GLY A 290 5.77 -26.90 -7.58
CA GLY A 290 6.22 -27.80 -8.65
C GLY A 290 7.72 -27.68 -8.88
N ALA A 291 8.35 -28.77 -9.32
CA ALA A 291 9.72 -28.73 -9.81
C ALA A 291 9.74 -28.00 -11.18
N ARG A 292 10.70 -27.11 -11.37
CA ARG A 292 10.99 -26.53 -12.69
C ARG A 292 11.62 -27.54 -13.61
#